data_696cc8bba13ff64f0c386520f1d429ae
#
_entry.id   696cc8bba13ff64f0c386520f1d429ae
#
_cell.length_a   1.000
_cell.length_b   1.000
_cell.length_c   1.000
_cell.angle_alpha   90.00
_cell.angle_beta   90.00
_cell.angle_gamma   90.00
#
_symmetry.space_group_name_H-M   'P 1'
#
loop_
_entity.id
_entity.type
_entity.pdbx_description
1 polymer ?
#
loop_
_entity_poly.entity_id
_entity_poly.type
_entity_poly.pdbx_seq_one_letter_code
_entity_poly.pdbx_strand_id
1 'polypeptide(L)'
;MKTLKHIQEFIRALFSSFMSLCKTLISSRPVSKLPSKLNDSCVILGNGPSLETSIHAAKQTLTTSDLICVNFFPLTHLFEELKPRFFVACDSVFWDKRVSQDLVQRSEQMFDRINEKVDWEFYLFMPRTAKNKGDWQKRISANKNIRIIYYNLTPIEGIPAISYLLFKMKMGIPRPHNVLIPSLFHGINLTYSNIYLLGAEHSWLNEITVDQNNNVFVGHRHFYKEQQTNPQIKKNYQENMLLHEVLHTFMTAFKGYHDLQAYSETKEVKIYNSTPGSFIDAFERKELID
;
A
#
# COMPACT_ATOMS: atom_id res chain seq x y z
N MET A 1 2.84 -28.56 27.15
CA MET A 1 2.20 -28.08 25.91
C MET A 1 2.54 -26.63 25.54
N LYS A 2 2.36 -25.65 26.44
CA LYS A 2 2.67 -24.22 26.15
C LYS A 2 4.16 -23.98 25.76
N THR A 3 5.09 -24.56 26.52
CA THR A 3 6.55 -24.41 26.28
C THR A 3 6.98 -24.94 24.90
N LEU A 4 6.46 -26.09 24.47
CA LEU A 4 6.78 -26.67 23.16
C LEU A 4 6.27 -25.79 22.02
N LYS A 5 5.08 -25.18 22.18
CA LYS A 5 4.51 -24.24 21.21
C LYS A 5 5.39 -23.00 21.05
N HIS A 6 5.85 -22.40 22.15
CA HIS A 6 6.74 -21.23 22.11
C HIS A 6 8.10 -21.54 21.46
N ILE A 7 8.66 -22.75 21.72
CA ILE A 7 9.90 -23.19 21.06
C ILE A 7 9.69 -23.32 19.54
N GLN A 8 8.57 -23.91 19.11
CA GLN A 8 8.25 -24.04 17.70
C GLN A 8 8.05 -22.67 17.02
N GLU A 9 7.37 -21.75 17.66
CA GLU A 9 7.17 -20.38 17.18
C GLU A 9 8.52 -19.65 17.04
N PHE A 10 9.40 -19.78 18.05
CA PHE A 10 10.74 -19.19 18.00
C PHE A 10 11.60 -19.76 16.87
N ILE A 11 11.61 -21.08 16.68
CA ILE A 11 12.35 -21.74 15.58
C ILE A 11 11.81 -21.25 14.22
N ARG A 12 10.49 -21.14 14.06
CA ARG A 12 9.88 -20.61 12.84
C ARG A 12 10.30 -19.16 12.59
N ALA A 13 10.27 -18.31 13.63
CA ALA A 13 10.69 -16.92 13.52
C ALA A 13 12.18 -16.80 13.15
N LEU A 14 13.04 -17.63 13.73
CA LEU A 14 14.48 -17.69 13.41
C LEU A 14 14.70 -18.08 11.93
N PHE A 15 14.02 -19.11 11.46
CA PHE A 15 14.08 -19.54 10.05
C PHE A 15 13.57 -18.46 9.11
N SER A 16 12.44 -17.82 9.44
CA SER A 16 11.89 -16.69 8.65
C SER A 16 12.85 -15.52 8.59
N SER A 17 13.52 -15.19 9.70
CA SER A 17 14.55 -14.15 9.75
C SER A 17 15.73 -14.48 8.84
N PHE A 18 16.22 -15.71 8.89
CA PHE A 18 17.30 -16.17 8.01
C PHE A 18 16.90 -16.06 6.53
N MET A 19 15.71 -16.52 6.17
CA MET A 19 15.19 -16.41 4.81
C MET A 19 15.02 -14.95 4.37
N SER A 20 14.59 -14.07 5.28
CA SER A 20 14.47 -12.63 5.01
C SER A 20 15.84 -11.99 4.76
N LEU A 21 16.85 -12.34 5.55
CA LEU A 21 18.23 -11.88 5.32
C LEU A 21 18.78 -12.36 3.96
N CYS A 22 18.61 -13.63 3.61
CA CYS A 22 19.02 -14.14 2.29
C CYS A 22 18.33 -13.39 1.14
N LYS A 23 17.01 -13.21 1.22
CA LYS A 23 16.24 -12.44 0.22
C LYS A 23 16.73 -11.00 0.12
N THR A 24 17.00 -10.37 1.26
CA THR A 24 17.50 -9.00 1.32
C THR A 24 18.86 -8.85 0.63
N LEU A 25 19.79 -9.76 0.88
CA LEU A 25 21.12 -9.76 0.24
C LEU A 25 21.03 -9.91 -1.29
N ILE A 26 20.11 -10.73 -1.77
CA ILE A 26 19.96 -11.03 -3.21
C ILE A 26 19.19 -9.90 -3.92
N SER A 27 18.05 -9.48 -3.34
CA SER A 27 17.03 -8.70 -4.07
C SER A 27 16.98 -7.23 -3.68
N SER A 28 17.52 -6.83 -2.51
CA SER A 28 17.44 -5.46 -2.03
C SER A 28 18.68 -4.64 -2.38
N ARG A 29 18.52 -3.34 -2.45
CA ARG A 29 19.59 -2.38 -2.71
C ARG A 29 19.38 -1.14 -1.83
N PRO A 30 20.42 -0.37 -1.53
CA PRO A 30 20.27 0.91 -0.83
C PRO A 30 19.23 1.80 -1.50
N VAL A 31 18.39 2.42 -0.69
CA VAL A 31 17.34 3.35 -1.12
C VAL A 31 17.87 4.77 -1.01
N SER A 32 17.52 5.63 -1.96
CA SER A 32 17.82 7.05 -1.93
C SER A 32 17.32 7.70 -0.63
N LYS A 33 17.89 8.84 -0.26
CA LYS A 33 17.39 9.64 0.85
C LYS A 33 15.92 9.96 0.60
N LEU A 34 15.09 9.72 1.61
CA LEU A 34 13.67 10.11 1.54
C LEU A 34 13.55 11.64 1.56
N PRO A 35 12.52 12.19 0.93
CA PRO A 35 12.25 13.63 1.02
C PRO A 35 11.91 14.02 2.46
N SER A 36 12.08 15.29 2.77
CA SER A 36 11.59 15.83 4.04
C SER A 36 10.07 15.92 4.03
N LYS A 37 9.44 15.70 5.17
CA LYS A 37 8.02 16.03 5.37
C LYS A 37 7.84 17.56 5.38
N LEU A 38 6.68 18.05 4.95
CA LEU A 38 6.30 19.47 5.05
C LEU A 38 5.42 19.71 6.28
N ASN A 39 4.61 18.73 6.65
CA ASN A 39 3.68 18.77 7.77
C ASN A 39 4.01 17.67 8.80
N ASP A 40 3.53 17.81 10.02
CA ASP A 40 3.70 16.78 11.05
C ASP A 40 2.75 15.60 10.91
N SER A 41 1.65 15.81 10.18
CA SER A 41 0.66 14.79 9.90
C SER A 41 0.67 14.37 8.43
N CYS A 42 0.32 13.10 8.21
CA CYS A 42 0.15 12.53 6.88
C CYS A 42 -1.22 11.86 6.79
N VAL A 43 -1.90 12.04 5.66
CA VAL A 43 -3.14 11.31 5.37
C VAL A 43 -2.92 10.40 4.18
N ILE A 44 -3.18 9.10 4.36
CA ILE A 44 -3.14 8.09 3.30
C ILE A 44 -4.55 7.95 2.74
N LEU A 45 -4.68 8.27 1.45
CA LEU A 45 -5.93 8.20 0.70
C LEU A 45 -6.05 6.82 0.05
N GLY A 46 -6.77 5.91 0.72
CA GLY A 46 -7.19 4.64 0.13
C GLY A 46 -8.21 4.86 -0.98
N ASN A 47 -8.72 3.79 -1.58
CA ASN A 47 -9.68 3.91 -2.69
C ASN A 47 -11.06 3.32 -2.36
N GLY A 48 -11.34 3.13 -1.09
CA GLY A 48 -12.61 2.57 -0.64
C GLY A 48 -13.77 3.57 -0.75
N PRO A 49 -15.02 3.07 -0.72
CA PRO A 49 -16.20 3.85 -1.02
C PRO A 49 -16.46 5.05 -0.09
N SER A 50 -15.96 5.03 1.15
CA SER A 50 -16.13 6.16 2.08
C SER A 50 -15.17 7.32 1.83
N LEU A 51 -14.18 7.19 0.92
CA LEU A 51 -13.10 8.16 0.79
C LEU A 51 -13.63 9.57 0.49
N GLU A 52 -14.51 9.71 -0.48
CA GLU A 52 -15.01 11.01 -0.92
C GLU A 52 -15.78 11.75 0.21
N THR A 53 -16.63 11.02 0.91
CA THR A 53 -17.34 11.56 2.08
C THR A 53 -16.37 11.97 3.19
N SER A 54 -15.34 11.15 3.45
CA SER A 54 -14.32 11.47 4.45
C SER A 54 -13.47 12.68 4.09
N ILE A 55 -13.15 12.86 2.80
CA ILE A 55 -12.44 14.05 2.30
C ILE A 55 -13.26 15.32 2.56
N HIS A 56 -14.57 15.27 2.27
CA HIS A 56 -15.45 16.43 2.53
C HIS A 56 -15.53 16.78 4.02
N ALA A 57 -15.54 15.79 4.90
CA ALA A 57 -15.61 15.99 6.35
C ALA A 57 -14.31 16.54 6.97
N ALA A 58 -13.17 16.32 6.33
CA ALA A 58 -11.84 16.66 6.85
C ALA A 58 -11.07 17.65 5.96
N LYS A 59 -11.79 18.49 5.22
CA LYS A 59 -11.20 19.33 4.18
C LYS A 59 -10.10 20.26 4.69
N GLN A 60 -10.28 20.87 5.84
CA GLN A 60 -9.28 21.77 6.44
C GLN A 60 -8.06 20.98 6.94
N THR A 61 -8.27 19.86 7.61
CA THR A 61 -7.19 18.98 8.09
C THR A 61 -6.33 18.44 6.93
N LEU A 62 -6.93 18.17 5.77
CA LEU A 62 -6.19 17.73 4.59
C LEU A 62 -5.26 18.81 4.04
N THR A 63 -5.62 20.09 4.14
CA THR A 63 -4.76 21.22 3.69
C THR A 63 -3.52 21.41 4.56
N THR A 64 -3.53 20.92 5.79
CA THR A 64 -2.43 21.03 6.75
C THR A 64 -1.67 19.70 6.95
N SER A 65 -1.94 18.74 6.09
CA SER A 65 -1.31 17.42 6.10
C SER A 65 -0.60 17.13 4.78
N ASP A 66 0.46 16.32 4.84
CA ASP A 66 1.01 15.73 3.63
C ASP A 66 0.11 14.57 3.18
N LEU A 67 -0.17 14.46 1.90
CA LEU A 67 -1.08 13.45 1.36
C LEU A 67 -0.31 12.38 0.58
N ILE A 68 -0.66 11.11 0.83
CA ILE A 68 -0.22 9.96 0.05
C ILE A 68 -1.42 9.39 -0.68
N CYS A 69 -1.39 9.36 -2.00
CA CYS A 69 -2.40 8.69 -2.81
C CYS A 69 -1.88 7.38 -3.41
N VAL A 70 -2.80 6.51 -3.81
CA VAL A 70 -2.48 5.14 -4.27
C VAL A 70 -3.32 4.72 -5.47
N ASN A 71 -2.88 3.69 -6.16
CA ASN A 71 -3.60 3.05 -7.28
C ASN A 71 -3.96 4.07 -8.37
N PHE A 72 -5.20 4.06 -8.84
CA PHE A 72 -5.69 4.95 -9.90
C PHE A 72 -6.27 6.28 -9.38
N PHE A 73 -5.95 6.67 -8.16
CA PHE A 73 -6.36 7.98 -7.61
C PHE A 73 -6.02 9.16 -8.54
N PRO A 74 -4.87 9.18 -9.23
CA PRO A 74 -4.56 10.27 -10.17
C PRO A 74 -5.54 10.43 -11.34
N LEU A 75 -6.38 9.44 -11.61
CA LEU A 75 -7.43 9.54 -12.64
C LEU A 75 -8.72 10.21 -12.14
N THR A 76 -8.82 10.54 -10.85
CA THR A 76 -9.99 11.21 -10.26
C THR A 76 -9.84 12.73 -10.31
N HIS A 77 -10.96 13.45 -10.16
CA HIS A 77 -10.95 14.92 -10.04
C HIS A 77 -10.25 15.40 -8.75
N LEU A 78 -10.30 14.59 -7.70
CA LEU A 78 -9.67 14.86 -6.40
C LEU A 78 -8.15 14.99 -6.48
N PHE A 79 -7.52 14.43 -7.51
CA PHE A 79 -6.06 14.50 -7.65
C PHE A 79 -5.58 15.94 -7.87
N GLU A 80 -6.26 16.70 -8.72
CA GLU A 80 -5.93 18.10 -8.99
C GLU A 80 -6.40 19.03 -7.86
N GLU A 81 -7.50 18.69 -7.18
CA GLU A 81 -8.02 19.45 -6.05
C GLU A 81 -7.11 19.34 -4.82
N LEU A 82 -6.73 18.10 -4.45
CA LEU A 82 -5.99 17.84 -3.22
C LEU A 82 -4.47 17.92 -3.38
N LYS A 83 -3.96 17.87 -4.61
CA LYS A 83 -2.54 17.94 -4.94
C LYS A 83 -1.67 17.03 -4.03
N PRO A 84 -1.92 15.72 -3.94
CA PRO A 84 -1.17 14.83 -3.06
C PRO A 84 0.33 14.90 -3.39
N ARG A 85 1.14 15.03 -2.36
CA ARG A 85 2.59 15.15 -2.53
C ARG A 85 3.26 13.83 -2.85
N PHE A 86 2.64 12.72 -2.45
CA PHE A 86 3.19 11.39 -2.60
C PHE A 86 2.22 10.45 -3.32
N PHE A 87 2.76 9.66 -4.22
CA PHE A 87 2.07 8.50 -4.79
C PHE A 87 2.89 7.24 -4.50
N VAL A 88 2.23 6.19 -4.04
CA VAL A 88 2.87 4.90 -3.80
C VAL A 88 2.28 3.84 -4.74
N ALA A 89 3.13 3.24 -5.56
CA ALA A 89 2.79 2.07 -6.36
C ALA A 89 3.29 0.79 -5.68
N CYS A 90 2.52 -0.28 -5.76
CA CYS A 90 2.89 -1.60 -5.26
C CYS A 90 2.60 -2.70 -6.27
N ASP A 91 1.52 -2.57 -7.01
CA ASP A 91 1.05 -3.57 -7.96
C ASP A 91 1.83 -3.50 -9.28
N SER A 92 2.15 -4.66 -9.84
CA SER A 92 2.83 -4.79 -11.13
C SER A 92 2.01 -4.30 -12.31
N VAL A 93 0.71 -4.06 -12.15
CA VAL A 93 -0.17 -3.45 -13.16
C VAL A 93 0.41 -2.16 -13.77
N PHE A 94 1.22 -1.44 -13.02
CA PHE A 94 1.81 -0.18 -13.45
C PHE A 94 3.06 -0.32 -14.35
N TRP A 95 3.63 -1.52 -14.49
CA TRP A 95 4.84 -1.75 -15.30
C TRP A 95 4.88 -3.09 -16.02
N ASP A 96 3.93 -4.01 -15.76
CA ASP A 96 3.89 -5.32 -16.38
C ASP A 96 2.83 -5.36 -17.47
N LYS A 97 3.24 -5.54 -18.72
CA LYS A 97 2.33 -5.60 -19.88
C LYS A 97 1.60 -6.93 -20.04
N ARG A 98 1.84 -7.91 -19.17
CA ARG A 98 1.15 -9.21 -19.18
C ARG A 98 -0.25 -9.18 -18.54
N VAL A 99 -0.61 -8.06 -17.90
CA VAL A 99 -1.97 -7.83 -17.39
C VAL A 99 -2.95 -7.56 -18.54
N SER A 100 -4.24 -7.48 -18.24
CA SER A 100 -5.24 -7.20 -19.28
C SER A 100 -4.98 -5.87 -19.99
N GLN A 101 -5.35 -5.81 -21.29
CA GLN A 101 -5.14 -4.62 -22.11
C GLN A 101 -5.79 -3.36 -21.50
N ASP A 102 -6.97 -3.50 -20.90
CA ASP A 102 -7.66 -2.39 -20.23
C ASP A 102 -6.86 -1.82 -19.06
N LEU A 103 -6.22 -2.69 -18.27
CA LEU A 103 -5.35 -2.26 -17.17
C LEU A 103 -4.07 -1.60 -17.66
N VAL A 104 -3.48 -2.08 -18.76
CA VAL A 104 -2.33 -1.44 -19.40
C VAL A 104 -2.70 -0.03 -19.83
N GLN A 105 -3.79 0.11 -20.61
CA GLN A 105 -4.26 1.42 -21.09
C GLN A 105 -4.58 2.38 -19.95
N ARG A 106 -5.24 1.89 -18.90
CA ARG A 106 -5.57 2.70 -17.73
C ARG A 106 -4.33 3.17 -16.97
N SER A 107 -3.31 2.31 -16.86
CA SER A 107 -2.03 2.65 -16.27
C SER A 107 -1.30 3.72 -17.09
N GLU A 108 -1.30 3.60 -18.41
CA GLU A 108 -0.73 4.59 -19.32
C GLU A 108 -1.41 5.94 -19.18
N GLN A 109 -2.75 5.98 -19.22
CA GLN A 109 -3.54 7.20 -19.00
C GLN A 109 -3.22 7.86 -17.65
N MET A 110 -3.01 7.05 -16.60
CA MET A 110 -2.66 7.58 -15.29
C MET A 110 -1.30 8.28 -15.30
N PHE A 111 -0.28 7.69 -15.89
CA PHE A 111 1.03 8.33 -15.98
C PHE A 111 1.04 9.55 -16.87
N ASP A 112 0.30 9.53 -17.98
CA ASP A 112 0.14 10.68 -18.86
C ASP A 112 -0.54 11.83 -18.11
N ARG A 113 -1.60 11.55 -17.33
CA ARG A 113 -2.27 12.55 -16.51
C ARG A 113 -1.36 13.10 -15.41
N ILE A 114 -0.59 12.25 -14.72
CA ILE A 114 0.42 12.70 -13.75
C ILE A 114 1.41 13.65 -14.42
N ASN A 115 1.93 13.30 -15.59
CA ASN A 115 2.86 14.15 -16.32
C ASN A 115 2.26 15.49 -16.74
N GLU A 116 1.00 15.51 -17.15
CA GLU A 116 0.29 16.70 -17.62
C GLU A 116 -0.13 17.62 -16.47
N LYS A 117 -0.68 17.05 -15.38
CA LYS A 117 -1.38 17.80 -14.35
C LYS A 117 -0.54 18.19 -13.14
N VAL A 118 0.59 17.52 -12.89
CA VAL A 118 1.40 17.83 -11.72
C VAL A 118 2.18 19.12 -11.93
N ASP A 119 1.76 20.16 -11.23
CA ASP A 119 2.40 21.48 -11.16
C ASP A 119 3.04 21.76 -9.78
N TRP A 120 3.03 20.78 -8.87
CA TRP A 120 3.58 20.81 -7.51
C TRP A 120 4.69 19.82 -7.31
N GLU A 121 5.42 19.89 -6.19
CA GLU A 121 6.46 18.91 -5.84
C GLU A 121 5.80 17.55 -5.58
N PHE A 122 6.13 16.56 -6.42
CA PHE A 122 5.49 15.24 -6.42
C PHE A 122 6.53 14.11 -6.38
N TYR A 123 6.37 13.21 -5.41
CA TYR A 123 7.23 12.06 -5.23
C TYR A 123 6.51 10.76 -5.58
N LEU A 124 7.03 10.09 -6.59
CA LEU A 124 6.52 8.80 -7.07
C LEU A 124 7.35 7.68 -6.45
N PHE A 125 6.79 6.99 -5.45
CA PHE A 125 7.40 5.81 -4.86
C PHE A 125 7.10 4.60 -5.72
N MET A 126 8.14 4.05 -6.35
CA MET A 126 8.04 2.89 -7.23
C MET A 126 8.87 1.73 -6.70
N PRO A 127 8.37 0.49 -6.76
CA PRO A 127 9.20 -0.66 -6.45
C PRO A 127 10.42 -0.72 -7.37
N ARG A 128 11.57 -1.10 -6.82
CA ARG A 128 12.78 -1.27 -7.63
C ARG A 128 12.60 -2.29 -8.75
N THR A 129 11.70 -3.25 -8.57
CA THR A 129 11.32 -4.23 -9.59
C THR A 129 10.62 -3.62 -10.81
N ALA A 130 10.10 -2.40 -10.70
CA ALA A 130 9.52 -1.63 -11.81
C ALA A 130 10.57 -0.87 -12.64
N LYS A 131 11.80 -0.74 -12.12
CA LYS A 131 12.86 0.01 -12.81
C LYS A 131 13.20 -0.66 -14.14
N ASN A 132 13.19 0.12 -15.21
CA ASN A 132 13.44 -0.33 -16.58
C ASN A 132 12.43 -1.35 -17.12
N LYS A 133 11.23 -1.41 -16.53
CA LYS A 133 10.12 -2.23 -17.03
C LYS A 133 8.98 -1.34 -17.50
N GLY A 134 8.38 -1.70 -18.62
CA GLY A 134 7.34 -0.86 -19.23
C GLY A 134 7.90 0.48 -19.74
N ASP A 135 7.01 1.41 -19.99
CA ASP A 135 7.30 2.75 -20.54
C ASP A 135 6.87 3.91 -19.63
N TRP A 136 6.37 3.58 -18.43
CA TRP A 136 5.90 4.57 -17.46
C TRP A 136 6.92 5.69 -17.16
N GLN A 137 8.23 5.35 -17.11
CA GLN A 137 9.30 6.33 -16.87
C GLN A 137 9.38 7.36 -17.98
N LYS A 138 9.20 6.93 -19.25
CA LYS A 138 9.22 7.82 -20.42
C LYS A 138 8.03 8.77 -20.38
N ARG A 139 6.86 8.27 -19.98
CA ARG A 139 5.62 9.06 -19.91
C ARG A 139 5.71 10.24 -18.95
N ILE A 140 6.43 10.12 -17.83
CA ILE A 140 6.58 11.17 -16.82
C ILE A 140 7.88 11.97 -16.94
N SER A 141 8.75 11.64 -17.90
CA SER A 141 10.11 12.20 -17.96
C SER A 141 10.19 13.69 -18.29
N ALA A 142 9.15 14.25 -18.90
CA ALA A 142 9.10 15.67 -19.27
C ALA A 142 8.79 16.59 -18.10
N ASN A 143 8.15 16.08 -17.05
CA ASN A 143 7.71 16.88 -15.91
C ASN A 143 8.79 16.94 -14.80
N LYS A 144 9.38 18.13 -14.62
CA LYS A 144 10.46 18.38 -13.66
C LYS A 144 10.01 18.40 -12.19
N ASN A 145 8.70 18.48 -11.94
CA ASN A 145 8.14 18.46 -10.59
C ASN A 145 8.06 17.02 -10.02
N ILE A 146 8.20 16.00 -10.89
CA ILE A 146 8.09 14.58 -10.50
C ILE A 146 9.47 14.03 -10.15
N ARG A 147 9.58 13.49 -8.93
CA ARG A 147 10.78 12.82 -8.44
C ARG A 147 10.50 11.36 -8.13
N ILE A 148 11.25 10.44 -8.73
CA ILE A 148 11.08 9.01 -8.54
C ILE A 148 11.93 8.54 -7.36
N ILE A 149 11.28 7.86 -6.39
CA ILE A 149 11.93 7.19 -5.26
C ILE A 149 11.75 5.69 -5.43
N TYR A 150 12.84 4.97 -5.68
CA TYR A 150 12.79 3.51 -5.74
C TYR A 150 12.89 2.89 -4.35
N TYR A 151 12.02 1.93 -4.04
CA TYR A 151 12.04 1.21 -2.78
C TYR A 151 12.05 -0.32 -2.97
N ASN A 152 12.42 -1.05 -1.92
CA ASN A 152 12.51 -2.50 -1.94
C ASN A 152 11.16 -3.12 -1.49
N LEU A 153 10.52 -3.92 -2.37
CA LEU A 153 9.35 -4.72 -2.04
C LEU A 153 9.70 -6.06 -1.37
N THR A 154 10.97 -6.30 -1.05
CA THR A 154 11.43 -7.55 -0.42
C THR A 154 10.67 -7.78 0.87
N PRO A 155 9.88 -8.89 1.00
CA PRO A 155 9.17 -9.20 2.22
C PRO A 155 10.14 -9.58 3.34
N ILE A 156 10.01 -8.93 4.48
CA ILE A 156 10.79 -9.21 5.69
C ILE A 156 9.85 -9.72 6.77
N GLU A 157 10.18 -10.88 7.32
CA GLU A 157 9.42 -11.58 8.36
C GLU A 157 10.39 -12.22 9.34
N GLY A 158 9.91 -12.56 10.54
CA GLY A 158 10.69 -13.31 11.54
C GLY A 158 10.78 -12.58 12.87
N ILE A 159 11.94 -12.60 13.49
CA ILE A 159 12.20 -11.97 14.79
C ILE A 159 12.05 -10.45 14.67
N PRO A 160 11.18 -9.80 15.47
CA PRO A 160 10.88 -8.37 15.35
C PRO A 160 12.13 -7.48 15.32
N ALA A 161 13.08 -7.70 16.20
CA ALA A 161 14.30 -6.89 16.28
C ALA A 161 15.10 -6.90 14.95
N ILE A 162 15.20 -8.07 14.30
CA ILE A 162 15.87 -8.20 12.99
C ILE A 162 15.05 -7.53 11.90
N SER A 163 13.73 -7.75 11.91
CA SER A 163 12.82 -7.14 10.94
C SER A 163 12.85 -5.63 11.02
N TYR A 164 12.79 -5.05 12.23
CA TYR A 164 12.80 -3.60 12.44
C TYR A 164 14.15 -2.96 12.05
N LEU A 165 15.26 -3.66 12.27
CA LEU A 165 16.57 -3.19 11.79
C LEU A 165 16.58 -3.10 10.26
N LEU A 166 16.10 -4.13 9.56
CA LEU A 166 16.02 -4.15 8.10
C LEU A 166 15.02 -3.11 7.56
N PHE A 167 13.90 -2.88 8.26
CA PHE A 167 12.95 -1.81 7.95
C PHE A 167 13.58 -0.42 8.09
N LYS A 168 14.31 -0.17 9.17
CA LYS A 168 15.05 1.07 9.38
C LYS A 168 16.09 1.32 8.28
N MET A 169 16.74 0.26 7.83
CA MET A 169 17.68 0.31 6.69
C MET A 169 16.96 0.39 5.33
N LYS A 170 15.64 0.31 5.28
CA LYS A 170 14.81 0.29 4.06
C LYS A 170 15.17 -0.84 3.10
N MET A 171 15.66 -1.95 3.64
CA MET A 171 16.08 -3.12 2.86
C MET A 171 14.90 -4.02 2.47
N GLY A 172 13.72 -3.76 2.97
CA GLY A 172 12.46 -4.41 2.63
C GLY A 172 11.33 -3.87 3.49
N ILE A 173 10.17 -4.49 3.40
CA ILE A 173 8.93 -4.06 4.06
C ILE A 173 8.21 -5.29 4.64
N PRO A 174 7.21 -5.13 5.53
CA PRO A 174 6.29 -6.21 5.85
C PRO A 174 5.68 -6.76 4.55
N ARG A 175 5.35 -8.07 4.53
CA ARG A 175 4.84 -8.69 3.29
C ARG A 175 3.71 -7.89 2.66
N PRO A 176 3.89 -7.30 1.47
CA PRO A 176 2.91 -6.42 0.84
C PRO A 176 1.84 -7.25 0.11
N HIS A 177 0.63 -7.32 0.66
CA HIS A 177 -0.53 -7.90 -0.02
C HIS A 177 -1.49 -6.84 -0.58
N ASN A 178 -1.24 -5.58 -0.25
CA ASN A 178 -1.94 -4.42 -0.83
C ASN A 178 -1.04 -3.18 -0.74
N VAL A 179 -1.45 -2.11 -1.40
CA VAL A 179 -0.67 -0.88 -1.50
C VAL A 179 -0.62 -0.07 -0.20
N LEU A 180 -1.53 -0.29 0.75
CA LEU A 180 -1.53 0.46 2.01
C LEU A 180 -0.37 0.04 2.92
N ILE A 181 0.10 -1.22 2.82
CA ILE A 181 1.28 -1.68 3.54
C ILE A 181 2.52 -0.84 3.19
N PRO A 182 2.96 -0.70 1.92
CA PRO A 182 4.07 0.18 1.59
C PRO A 182 3.76 1.66 1.85
N SER A 183 2.52 2.12 1.72
CA SER A 183 2.15 3.51 2.00
C SER A 183 2.36 3.88 3.48
N LEU A 184 1.86 3.05 4.38
CA LEU A 184 2.09 3.18 5.82
C LEU A 184 3.58 3.06 6.17
N PHE A 185 4.29 2.09 5.57
CA PHE A 185 5.72 1.93 5.78
C PHE A 185 6.52 3.17 5.39
N HIS A 186 6.17 3.81 4.26
CA HIS A 186 6.81 5.06 3.86
C HIS A 186 6.44 6.21 4.78
N GLY A 187 5.19 6.33 5.20
CA GLY A 187 4.75 7.31 6.19
C GLY A 187 5.54 7.21 7.50
N ILE A 188 5.72 5.99 8.04
CA ILE A 188 6.52 5.74 9.24
C ILE A 188 7.99 6.16 9.03
N ASN A 189 8.59 5.82 7.88
CA ASN A 189 9.99 6.15 7.61
C ASN A 189 10.22 7.61 7.19
N LEU A 190 9.19 8.34 6.80
CA LEU A 190 9.18 9.80 6.65
C LEU A 190 9.05 10.51 8.01
N THR A 191 8.83 9.76 9.08
CA THR A 191 8.79 10.23 10.48
C THR A 191 7.68 11.24 10.75
N TYR A 192 6.47 11.00 10.20
CA TYR A 192 5.30 11.75 10.60
C TYR A 192 4.93 11.45 12.05
N SER A 193 4.49 12.46 12.79
CA SER A 193 4.00 12.25 14.15
C SER A 193 2.67 11.49 14.16
N ASN A 194 1.80 11.82 13.20
CA ASN A 194 0.50 11.16 13.05
C ASN A 194 0.27 10.76 11.59
N ILE A 195 -0.25 9.56 11.39
CA ILE A 195 -0.68 9.05 10.08
C ILE A 195 -2.15 8.67 10.19
N TYR A 196 -2.97 9.22 9.31
CA TYR A 196 -4.40 8.93 9.23
C TYR A 196 -4.70 8.13 7.97
N LEU A 197 -5.54 7.10 8.10
CA LEU A 197 -5.92 6.22 7.00
C LEU A 197 -7.38 6.44 6.65
N LEU A 198 -7.67 6.96 5.45
CA LEU A 198 -9.00 7.18 4.90
C LEU A 198 -9.29 6.23 3.73
N GLY A 199 -10.55 5.85 3.54
CA GLY A 199 -10.98 5.02 2.42
C GLY A 199 -10.35 3.62 2.40
N ALA A 200 -10.20 3.00 3.57
CA ALA A 200 -9.58 1.69 3.75
C ALA A 200 -10.54 0.75 4.50
N GLU A 201 -11.70 0.50 3.94
CA GLU A 201 -12.73 -0.36 4.55
C GLU A 201 -12.26 -1.78 4.74
N HIS A 202 -11.57 -2.33 3.75
CA HIS A 202 -11.10 -3.72 3.73
C HIS A 202 -12.19 -4.74 4.09
N SER A 203 -13.42 -4.42 3.72
CA SER A 203 -14.61 -5.25 3.94
C SER A 203 -14.75 -6.41 2.94
N TRP A 204 -13.67 -6.80 2.31
CA TRP A 204 -13.65 -7.86 1.29
C TRP A 204 -14.22 -9.19 1.76
N LEU A 205 -14.09 -9.49 3.06
CA LEU A 205 -14.66 -10.71 3.66
C LEU A 205 -16.18 -10.81 3.46
N ASN A 206 -16.87 -9.67 3.43
CA ASN A 206 -18.30 -9.60 3.20
C ASN A 206 -18.70 -9.83 1.74
N GLU A 207 -17.74 -9.75 0.83
CA GLU A 207 -17.95 -9.79 -0.61
C GLU A 207 -17.42 -11.11 -1.24
N ILE A 208 -17.08 -12.10 -0.41
CA ILE A 208 -16.63 -13.40 -0.89
C ILE A 208 -17.85 -14.23 -1.26
N THR A 209 -17.87 -14.78 -2.47
CA THR A 209 -18.86 -15.75 -2.90
C THR A 209 -18.19 -16.92 -3.62
N VAL A 210 -18.82 -18.10 -3.56
CA VAL A 210 -18.40 -19.29 -4.29
C VAL A 210 -19.58 -19.76 -5.12
N ASP A 211 -19.40 -19.92 -6.42
CA ASP A 211 -20.46 -20.39 -7.32
C ASP A 211 -20.61 -21.93 -7.32
N GLN A 212 -21.59 -22.44 -8.05
CA GLN A 212 -21.86 -23.88 -8.17
C GLN A 212 -20.73 -24.65 -8.86
N ASN A 213 -19.83 -23.95 -9.57
CA ASN A 213 -18.65 -24.52 -10.24
C ASN A 213 -17.38 -24.41 -9.39
N ASN A 214 -17.50 -24.08 -8.10
CA ASN A 214 -16.42 -23.85 -7.16
C ASN A 214 -15.49 -22.68 -7.54
N ASN A 215 -15.96 -21.70 -8.31
CA ASN A 215 -15.21 -20.50 -8.58
C ASN A 215 -15.39 -19.49 -7.44
N VAL A 216 -14.27 -18.92 -6.98
CA VAL A 216 -14.26 -17.93 -5.90
C VAL A 216 -14.24 -16.53 -6.49
N PHE A 217 -15.15 -15.69 -6.02
CA PHE A 217 -15.26 -14.29 -6.40
C PHE A 217 -15.10 -13.42 -5.17
N VAL A 218 -14.46 -12.25 -5.34
CA VAL A 218 -14.35 -11.24 -4.29
C VAL A 218 -14.78 -9.90 -4.85
N GLY A 219 -15.77 -9.30 -4.24
CA GLY A 219 -16.22 -7.97 -4.61
C GLY A 219 -15.19 -6.90 -4.27
N HIS A 220 -14.96 -5.99 -5.21
CA HIS A 220 -14.15 -4.81 -5.00
C HIS A 220 -14.99 -3.56 -5.24
N ARG A 221 -15.19 -2.78 -4.19
CA ARG A 221 -15.84 -1.47 -4.27
C ARG A 221 -14.78 -0.37 -4.20
N HIS A 222 -14.82 0.52 -5.19
CA HIS A 222 -13.98 1.71 -5.22
C HIS A 222 -14.86 2.95 -5.38
N PHE A 223 -14.50 4.05 -4.72
CA PHE A 223 -15.26 5.29 -4.77
C PHE A 223 -15.40 5.89 -6.19
N TYR A 224 -14.47 5.55 -7.09
CA TYR A 224 -14.47 6.03 -8.48
C TYR A 224 -15.11 5.03 -9.50
N LYS A 225 -15.77 3.97 -9.03
CA LYS A 225 -16.45 3.00 -9.90
C LYS A 225 -17.92 2.92 -9.52
N GLU A 226 -18.79 3.26 -10.47
CA GLU A 226 -20.24 3.15 -10.28
C GLU A 226 -20.75 1.71 -10.21
N GLN A 227 -20.04 0.76 -10.82
CA GLN A 227 -20.42 -0.65 -10.83
C GLN A 227 -19.53 -1.47 -9.90
N GLN A 228 -20.18 -2.23 -9.03
CA GLN A 228 -19.54 -3.28 -8.26
C GLN A 228 -19.04 -4.37 -9.20
N THR A 229 -17.74 -4.60 -9.23
CA THR A 229 -17.16 -5.72 -9.96
C THR A 229 -16.83 -6.83 -8.98
N ASN A 230 -17.31 -8.05 -9.27
CA ASN A 230 -16.93 -9.27 -8.54
C ASN A 230 -16.01 -10.10 -9.44
N PRO A 231 -14.76 -9.70 -9.62
CA PRO A 231 -13.85 -10.46 -10.44
C PRO A 231 -13.43 -11.75 -9.73
N GLN A 232 -13.23 -12.79 -10.51
CA GLN A 232 -12.52 -13.97 -10.09
C GLN A 232 -11.08 -13.59 -9.74
N ILE A 233 -10.61 -13.87 -8.52
CA ILE A 233 -9.23 -13.55 -8.13
C ILE A 233 -8.29 -14.55 -8.79
N LYS A 234 -7.29 -14.04 -9.48
CA LYS A 234 -6.30 -14.84 -10.20
C LYS A 234 -4.93 -14.76 -9.52
N LYS A 235 -4.29 -15.91 -9.36
CA LYS A 235 -2.91 -16.04 -8.98
C LYS A 235 -2.02 -15.69 -10.18
N ASN A 236 -1.14 -14.70 -10.03
CA ASN A 236 -0.26 -14.24 -11.12
C ASN A 236 -0.99 -13.92 -12.44
N TYR A 237 -2.24 -13.43 -12.37
CA TYR A 237 -3.12 -13.12 -13.49
C TYR A 237 -3.55 -14.31 -14.37
N GLN A 238 -3.22 -15.54 -14.03
CA GLN A 238 -3.46 -16.73 -14.85
C GLN A 238 -4.39 -17.75 -14.22
N GLU A 239 -4.12 -18.18 -12.99
CA GLU A 239 -4.87 -19.23 -12.31
C GLU A 239 -5.87 -18.66 -11.32
N ASN A 240 -7.08 -19.25 -11.26
CA ASN A 240 -8.07 -18.88 -10.25
C ASN A 240 -7.60 -19.30 -8.85
N MET A 241 -7.75 -18.40 -7.89
CA MET A 241 -7.44 -18.72 -6.49
C MET A 241 -8.56 -19.54 -5.85
N LEU A 242 -8.18 -20.50 -5.04
CA LEU A 242 -9.10 -21.24 -4.18
C LEU A 242 -9.42 -20.42 -2.92
N LEU A 243 -10.55 -20.73 -2.27
CA LEU A 243 -11.02 -19.97 -1.10
C LEU A 243 -9.97 -19.86 0.02
N HIS A 244 -9.29 -20.95 0.34
CA HIS A 244 -8.25 -20.94 1.39
C HIS A 244 -7.05 -20.06 1.02
N GLU A 245 -6.70 -19.94 -0.27
CA GLU A 245 -5.63 -19.07 -0.74
C GLU A 245 -6.05 -17.59 -0.62
N VAL A 246 -7.30 -17.26 -0.97
CA VAL A 246 -7.88 -15.92 -0.78
C VAL A 246 -7.86 -15.52 0.69
N LEU A 247 -8.34 -16.41 1.58
CA LEU A 247 -8.33 -16.17 3.02
C LEU A 247 -6.91 -16.01 3.58
N HIS A 248 -5.95 -16.79 3.09
CA HIS A 248 -4.54 -16.66 3.45
C HIS A 248 -3.97 -15.29 3.04
N THR A 249 -4.36 -14.80 1.85
CA THR A 249 -3.98 -13.46 1.38
C THR A 249 -4.51 -12.37 2.31
N PHE A 250 -5.77 -12.46 2.71
CA PHE A 250 -6.37 -11.50 3.64
C PHE A 250 -5.76 -11.56 5.02
N MET A 251 -5.57 -12.76 5.56
CA MET A 251 -4.87 -12.96 6.84
C MET A 251 -3.49 -12.31 6.83
N THR A 252 -2.74 -12.48 5.74
CA THR A 252 -1.40 -11.90 5.62
C THR A 252 -1.45 -10.37 5.50
N ALA A 253 -2.46 -9.82 4.82
CA ALA A 253 -2.65 -8.38 4.75
C ALA A 253 -2.95 -7.78 6.14
N PHE A 254 -3.91 -8.34 6.87
CA PHE A 254 -4.26 -7.88 8.23
C PHE A 254 -3.08 -8.03 9.20
N LYS A 255 -2.36 -9.17 9.15
CA LYS A 255 -1.14 -9.33 9.93
C LYS A 255 -0.10 -8.26 9.64
N GLY A 256 0.05 -7.86 8.37
CA GLY A 256 0.97 -6.81 7.96
C GLY A 256 0.67 -5.45 8.60
N TYR A 257 -0.60 -5.15 8.90
CA TYR A 257 -0.96 -3.93 9.63
C TYR A 257 -0.52 -3.99 11.10
N HIS A 258 -0.67 -5.13 11.77
CA HIS A 258 -0.15 -5.31 13.13
C HIS A 258 1.39 -5.21 13.17
N ASP A 259 2.10 -5.77 12.18
CA ASP A 259 3.55 -5.64 12.06
C ASP A 259 3.98 -4.17 11.89
N LEU A 260 3.19 -3.37 11.12
CA LEU A 260 3.43 -1.93 10.95
C LEU A 260 3.10 -1.12 12.20
N GLN A 261 2.03 -1.46 12.92
CA GLN A 261 1.70 -0.84 14.19
C GLN A 261 2.86 -1.00 15.19
N ALA A 262 3.33 -2.25 15.37
CA ALA A 262 4.46 -2.52 16.27
C ALA A 262 5.76 -1.83 15.80
N TYR A 263 6.00 -1.71 14.50
CA TYR A 263 7.14 -0.96 13.97
C TYR A 263 6.99 0.56 14.20
N SER A 264 5.79 1.11 14.03
CA SER A 264 5.52 2.54 14.22
C SER A 264 5.77 3.00 15.66
N GLU A 265 5.48 2.14 16.65
CA GLU A 265 5.77 2.38 18.06
C GLU A 265 7.27 2.57 18.32
N THR A 266 8.13 1.81 17.61
CA THR A 266 9.60 1.98 17.71
C THR A 266 10.10 3.30 17.13
N LYS A 267 9.23 4.03 16.45
CA LYS A 267 9.50 5.32 15.79
C LYS A 267 8.72 6.47 16.40
N GLU A 268 7.93 6.21 17.45
CA GLU A 268 7.04 7.19 18.09
C GLU A 268 6.03 7.79 17.09
N VAL A 269 5.66 7.03 16.06
CA VAL A 269 4.67 7.40 15.05
C VAL A 269 3.32 6.81 15.43
N LYS A 270 2.29 7.62 15.49
CA LYS A 270 0.91 7.18 15.74
C LYS A 270 0.18 6.95 14.43
N ILE A 271 -0.49 5.82 14.31
CA ILE A 271 -1.32 5.50 13.15
C ILE A 271 -2.77 5.44 13.62
N TYR A 272 -3.64 6.14 12.91
CA TYR A 272 -5.07 6.18 13.18
C TYR A 272 -5.85 5.62 11.98
N ASN A 273 -6.80 4.73 12.26
CA ASN A 273 -7.77 4.29 11.27
C ASN A 273 -8.98 5.24 11.31
N SER A 274 -9.02 6.15 10.35
CA SER A 274 -10.08 7.16 10.21
C SER A 274 -11.12 6.77 9.16
N THR A 275 -11.16 5.48 8.79
CA THR A 275 -12.13 4.95 7.83
C THR A 275 -13.36 4.39 8.55
N PRO A 276 -14.56 4.91 8.31
CA PRO A 276 -15.80 4.34 8.85
C PRO A 276 -15.99 2.89 8.41
N GLY A 277 -16.40 2.02 9.34
CA GLY A 277 -16.69 0.60 9.03
C GLY A 277 -15.50 -0.25 8.59
N SER A 278 -14.29 0.23 8.75
CA SER A 278 -13.07 -0.50 8.36
C SER A 278 -12.88 -1.79 9.15
N PHE A 279 -12.41 -2.84 8.49
CA PHE A 279 -12.04 -4.12 9.10
C PHE A 279 -10.61 -4.15 9.62
N ILE A 280 -9.82 -3.11 9.33
CA ILE A 280 -8.46 -2.98 9.87
C ILE A 280 -8.56 -2.70 11.37
N ASP A 281 -8.13 -3.66 12.19
CA ASP A 281 -8.20 -3.65 13.65
C ASP A 281 -6.86 -3.31 14.34
N ALA A 282 -5.81 -3.16 13.55
CA ALA A 282 -4.45 -2.94 14.07
C ALA A 282 -4.22 -1.53 14.62
N PHE A 283 -5.03 -0.54 14.25
CA PHE A 283 -4.80 0.87 14.56
C PHE A 283 -5.94 1.45 15.41
N GLU A 284 -5.60 2.42 16.26
CA GLU A 284 -6.56 3.20 17.00
C GLU A 284 -7.57 3.86 16.05
N ARG A 285 -8.86 3.78 16.38
CA ARG A 285 -9.90 4.45 15.60
C ARG A 285 -10.02 5.89 16.02
N LYS A 286 -9.92 6.79 15.05
CA LYS A 286 -10.07 8.22 15.28
C LYS A 286 -10.68 8.86 14.05
N GLU A 287 -11.82 9.50 14.21
CA GLU A 287 -12.42 10.28 13.13
C GLU A 287 -11.50 11.44 12.76
N LEU A 288 -11.40 11.70 11.47
CA LEU A 288 -10.72 12.86 10.92
C LEU A 288 -11.79 13.81 10.44
N ILE A 289 -12.09 14.79 11.25
CA ILE A 289 -13.07 15.84 11.01
C ILE A 289 -12.46 17.20 11.32
N ASP A 290 -12.94 18.26 10.69
CA ASP A 290 -12.54 19.65 10.93
C ASP A 290 -13.23 20.22 12.16
#